data_1fa056b08520a47f98ed264b31a51c69
#
_entry.id   1fa056b08520a47f98ed264b31a51c69
#
_cell.length_a   1.000
_cell.length_b   1.000
_cell.length_c   1.000
_cell.angle_alpha   90.00
_cell.angle_beta   90.00
_cell.angle_gamma   90.00
#
_symmetry.space_group_name_H-M   'P 1'
#
loop_
_entity.id
_entity.type
_entity.pdbx_description
1 polymer ?
#
loop_
_entity_poly.entity_id
_entity_poly.type
_entity_poly.pdbx_seq_one_letter_code
_entity_poly.pdbx_strand_id
1 'polypeptide(L)'
;MDQALRRKTLERFEQHRRAWDTDEALRTLYGRWYGLVREKLPPHELGPWLELGSGPGFAKNVIPELELSDVVGAPWLQHELDAEQLPFEDGSLGALVLFDVLHHLPHPARFLAEAVRTLRPGGRVVMCEPYVSPVSYPVYRFIHEERCDMSVDPLAEAAGTGGDPFEGNQAIPTLLLRRREEVERRFPQLRIAGFQRFAGLAYPASGGFGRRTLLPMRLWKALLAIEDRLPDAVFRLIGFRMLAVLERQ
;
A
#
# COMPACT_ATOMS: atom_id res chain seq x y z
N MET A 1 15.19 14.61 6.05
CA MET A 1 14.24 15.37 5.18
C MET A 1 14.32 16.84 5.56
N ASP A 2 14.37 17.75 4.57
CA ASP A 2 14.41 19.17 4.85
C ASP A 2 13.02 19.74 5.26
N GLN A 3 13.01 20.95 5.85
CA GLN A 3 11.78 21.57 6.35
C GLN A 3 10.77 21.94 5.24
N ALA A 4 11.23 22.27 4.04
CA ALA A 4 10.35 22.64 2.93
C ALA A 4 9.60 21.41 2.41
N LEU A 5 10.29 20.28 2.24
CA LEU A 5 9.70 19.00 1.84
C LEU A 5 8.72 18.49 2.90
N ARG A 6 9.09 18.57 4.19
CA ARG A 6 8.19 18.19 5.29
C ARG A 6 6.89 19.00 5.25
N ARG A 7 6.96 20.31 5.06
CA ARG A 7 5.78 21.17 4.94
C ARG A 7 4.91 20.78 3.74
N LYS A 8 5.52 20.61 2.56
CA LYS A 8 4.82 20.16 1.34
C LYS A 8 4.07 18.84 1.57
N THR A 9 4.70 17.89 2.26
CA THR A 9 4.11 16.58 2.60
C THR A 9 2.88 16.76 3.49
N LEU A 10 2.99 17.55 4.57
CA LEU A 10 1.86 17.82 5.46
C LEU A 10 0.70 18.55 4.76
N GLU A 11 1.00 19.51 3.90
CA GLU A 11 -0.02 20.18 3.07
C GLU A 11 -0.77 19.18 2.17
N ARG A 12 -0.06 18.20 1.60
CA ARG A 12 -0.66 17.13 0.78
C ARG A 12 -1.51 16.17 1.64
N PHE A 13 -1.09 15.81 2.85
CA PHE A 13 -1.91 15.03 3.78
C PHE A 13 -3.22 15.74 4.09
N GLU A 14 -3.17 17.03 4.43
CA GLU A 14 -4.35 17.84 4.68
C GLU A 14 -5.27 17.97 3.45
N GLN A 15 -4.69 18.09 2.26
CA GLN A 15 -5.47 18.09 1.01
C GLN A 15 -6.20 16.76 0.81
N HIS A 16 -5.53 15.62 1.07
CA HIS A 16 -6.16 14.30 0.99
C HIS A 16 -7.26 14.14 2.03
N ARG A 17 -7.08 14.64 3.26
CA ARG A 17 -8.13 14.62 4.29
C ARG A 17 -9.35 15.40 3.85
N ARG A 18 -9.19 16.60 3.29
CA ARG A 18 -10.30 17.38 2.73
C ARG A 18 -11.00 16.67 1.56
N ALA A 19 -10.24 16.00 0.68
CA ALA A 19 -10.82 15.19 -0.38
C ALA A 19 -11.65 14.03 0.18
N TRP A 20 -11.13 13.36 1.21
CA TRP A 20 -11.85 12.30 1.92
C TRP A 20 -13.20 12.75 2.47
N ASP A 21 -13.28 13.93 3.08
CA ASP A 21 -14.51 14.44 3.68
C ASP A 21 -15.62 14.70 2.64
N THR A 22 -15.26 15.01 1.40
CA THR A 22 -16.19 15.43 0.34
C THR A 22 -16.44 14.38 -0.74
N ASP A 23 -15.54 13.38 -0.92
CA ASP A 23 -15.64 12.41 -2.00
C ASP A 23 -16.15 11.04 -1.52
N GLU A 24 -17.41 10.72 -1.90
CA GLU A 24 -18.05 9.45 -1.57
C GLU A 24 -17.39 8.25 -2.27
N ALA A 25 -16.92 8.41 -3.52
CA ALA A 25 -16.29 7.32 -4.25
C ALA A 25 -14.95 6.93 -3.62
N LEU A 26 -14.17 7.94 -3.20
CA LEU A 26 -12.92 7.75 -2.50
C LEU A 26 -13.12 6.98 -1.18
N ARG A 27 -14.05 7.45 -0.33
CA ARG A 27 -14.38 6.75 0.93
C ARG A 27 -14.86 5.32 0.69
N THR A 28 -15.66 5.10 -0.33
CA THR A 28 -16.17 3.77 -0.69
C THR A 28 -15.03 2.83 -1.08
N LEU A 29 -14.11 3.26 -1.95
CA LEU A 29 -12.97 2.44 -2.38
C LEU A 29 -12.05 2.11 -1.22
N TYR A 30 -11.55 3.13 -0.54
CA TYR A 30 -10.59 2.94 0.54
C TYR A 30 -11.18 2.18 1.73
N GLY A 31 -12.46 2.44 2.08
CA GLY A 31 -13.16 1.68 3.11
C GLY A 31 -13.22 0.18 2.78
N ARG A 32 -13.49 -0.16 1.51
CA ARG A 32 -13.48 -1.56 1.04
C ARG A 32 -12.08 -2.16 1.07
N TRP A 33 -11.07 -1.42 0.63
CA TRP A 33 -9.70 -1.91 0.55
C TRP A 33 -9.09 -2.11 1.94
N TYR A 34 -9.33 -1.20 2.87
CA TYR A 34 -8.97 -1.42 4.29
C TYR A 34 -9.77 -2.57 4.91
N GLY A 35 -11.01 -2.81 4.47
CA GLY A 35 -11.76 -4.02 4.83
C GLY A 35 -11.04 -5.30 4.41
N LEU A 36 -10.52 -5.35 3.15
CA LEU A 36 -9.72 -6.47 2.67
C LEU A 36 -8.41 -6.64 3.46
N VAL A 37 -7.75 -5.53 3.80
CA VAL A 37 -6.55 -5.55 4.68
C VAL A 37 -6.90 -6.15 6.03
N ARG A 38 -7.98 -5.68 6.68
CA ARG A 38 -8.43 -6.17 7.99
C ARG A 38 -8.66 -7.68 8.02
N GLU A 39 -9.26 -8.24 6.97
CA GLU A 39 -9.49 -9.69 6.83
C GLU A 39 -8.20 -10.53 6.81
N LYS A 40 -7.06 -9.93 6.49
CA LYS A 40 -5.76 -10.61 6.38
C LYS A 40 -4.87 -10.40 7.60
N LEU A 41 -5.25 -9.52 8.51
CA LEU A 41 -4.50 -9.31 9.75
C LEU A 41 -4.53 -10.57 10.62
N PRO A 42 -3.44 -10.89 11.32
CA PRO A 42 -3.42 -12.00 12.27
C PRO A 42 -4.27 -11.63 13.52
N PRO A 43 -4.54 -12.57 14.43
CA PRO A 43 -5.16 -12.24 15.72
C PRO A 43 -4.37 -11.16 16.47
N HIS A 44 -5.08 -10.21 17.11
CA HIS A 44 -4.45 -9.07 17.79
C HIS A 44 -3.61 -9.50 19.01
N GLU A 45 -3.92 -10.67 19.58
CA GLU A 45 -3.16 -11.28 20.67
C GLU A 45 -1.72 -11.61 20.29
N LEU A 46 -1.44 -11.68 18.98
CA LEU A 46 -0.08 -11.90 18.47
C LEU A 46 0.83 -10.67 18.65
N GLY A 47 0.27 -9.47 18.91
CA GLY A 47 1.00 -8.23 19.15
C GLY A 47 0.38 -7.04 18.43
N PRO A 48 0.94 -5.84 18.63
CA PRO A 48 0.46 -4.62 17.98
C PRO A 48 0.46 -4.74 16.46
N TRP A 49 -0.48 -4.04 15.82
CA TRP A 49 -0.54 -3.85 14.38
C TRP A 49 -0.11 -2.43 14.05
N LEU A 50 0.85 -2.27 13.16
CA LEU A 50 1.41 -0.99 12.77
C LEU A 50 1.21 -0.75 11.27
N GLU A 51 0.62 0.38 10.90
CA GLU A 51 0.62 0.86 9.52
C GLU A 51 1.83 1.78 9.30
N LEU A 52 2.59 1.49 8.27
CA LEU A 52 3.73 2.29 7.81
C LEU A 52 3.27 3.19 6.67
N GLY A 53 3.69 4.47 6.67
CA GLY A 53 3.29 5.44 5.66
C GLY A 53 1.79 5.75 5.67
N SER A 54 1.19 5.92 6.85
CA SER A 54 -0.24 6.14 7.01
C SER A 54 -0.75 7.46 6.43
N GLY A 55 0.13 8.41 6.13
CA GLY A 55 -0.23 9.67 5.54
C GLY A 55 -1.40 10.38 6.22
N PRO A 56 -2.57 10.51 5.54
CA PRO A 56 -3.77 11.14 6.09
C PRO A 56 -4.45 10.37 7.24
N GLY A 57 -4.07 9.10 7.49
CA GLY A 57 -4.57 8.31 8.61
C GLY A 57 -5.95 7.67 8.41
N PHE A 58 -6.33 7.35 7.18
CA PHE A 58 -7.67 6.82 6.86
C PHE A 58 -7.95 5.43 7.42
N ALA A 59 -6.92 4.63 7.68
CA ALA A 59 -7.04 3.27 8.21
C ALA A 59 -7.86 3.22 9.50
N LYS A 60 -7.75 4.20 10.38
CA LYS A 60 -8.50 4.28 11.65
C LYS A 60 -10.03 4.23 11.48
N ASN A 61 -10.55 4.63 10.32
CA ASN A 61 -11.99 4.55 10.05
C ASN A 61 -12.50 3.12 9.87
N VAL A 62 -11.61 2.16 9.60
CA VAL A 62 -11.96 0.75 9.33
C VAL A 62 -11.28 -0.19 10.33
N ILE A 63 -10.07 0.14 10.75
CA ILE A 63 -9.22 -0.66 11.65
C ILE A 63 -8.78 0.24 12.82
N PRO A 64 -9.67 0.47 13.82
CA PRO A 64 -9.38 1.37 14.94
C PRO A 64 -8.18 0.94 15.80
N GLU A 65 -7.88 -0.37 15.81
CA GLU A 65 -6.80 -0.98 16.59
C GLU A 65 -5.40 -0.71 15.99
N LEU A 66 -5.34 -0.32 14.71
CA LEU A 66 -4.09 -0.12 13.99
C LEU A 66 -3.35 1.12 14.51
N GLU A 67 -2.10 0.98 14.92
CA GLU A 67 -1.22 2.12 15.18
C GLU A 67 -0.75 2.71 13.86
N LEU A 68 -0.74 4.05 13.77
CA LEU A 68 -0.40 4.75 12.53
C LEU A 68 0.97 5.38 12.62
N SER A 69 1.76 5.23 11.56
CA SER A 69 3.09 5.84 11.45
C SER A 69 3.38 6.38 10.06
N ASP A 70 4.25 7.35 9.99
CA ASP A 70 4.76 7.88 8.72
C ASP A 70 6.18 8.44 8.92
N VAL A 71 6.94 8.58 7.85
CA VAL A 71 8.25 9.24 7.87
C VAL A 71 8.14 10.74 8.16
N VAL A 72 6.92 11.29 8.01
CA VAL A 72 6.55 12.66 8.39
C VAL A 72 5.49 12.62 9.47
N GLY A 73 5.86 12.95 10.71
CA GLY A 73 4.92 13.02 11.82
C GLY A 73 3.82 14.04 11.62
N ALA A 74 2.58 13.64 11.98
CA ALA A 74 1.40 14.48 11.95
C ALA A 74 0.56 14.27 13.22
N PRO A 75 -0.32 15.21 13.62
CA PRO A 75 -1.04 15.14 14.91
C PRO A 75 -1.93 13.91 15.11
N TRP A 76 -2.32 13.24 14.04
CA TRP A 76 -3.16 12.01 14.06
C TRP A 76 -2.36 10.73 14.00
N LEU A 77 -1.02 10.79 13.87
CA LEU A 77 -0.12 9.63 13.85
C LEU A 77 0.44 9.37 15.24
N GLN A 78 0.64 8.11 15.59
CA GLN A 78 1.25 7.70 16.86
C GLN A 78 2.78 7.73 16.79
N HIS A 79 3.35 7.46 15.60
CA HIS A 79 4.79 7.36 15.42
C HIS A 79 5.27 8.15 14.19
N GLU A 80 6.46 8.77 14.31
CA GLU A 80 7.25 9.26 13.18
C GLU A 80 8.46 8.34 13.06
N LEU A 81 8.52 7.55 11.98
CA LEU A 81 9.54 6.53 11.79
C LEU A 81 9.79 6.18 10.34
N ASP A 82 10.95 5.60 10.07
CA ASP A 82 11.34 5.06 8.76
C ASP A 82 11.02 3.56 8.70
N ALA A 83 10.29 3.14 7.67
CA ALA A 83 9.95 1.74 7.44
C ALA A 83 11.17 0.84 7.19
N GLU A 84 12.30 1.42 6.79
CA GLU A 84 13.56 0.71 6.56
C GLU A 84 14.44 0.60 7.82
N GLN A 85 14.02 1.25 8.93
CA GLN A 85 14.70 1.20 10.22
C GLN A 85 13.69 1.37 11.36
N LEU A 86 13.04 0.28 11.73
CA LEU A 86 11.96 0.28 12.71
C LEU A 86 12.50 0.32 14.14
N PRO A 87 12.04 1.27 15.00
CA PRO A 87 12.50 1.40 16.39
C PRO A 87 11.81 0.42 17.35
N PHE A 88 11.52 -0.79 16.88
CA PHE A 88 10.86 -1.85 17.64
C PHE A 88 11.80 -3.00 17.92
N GLU A 89 11.59 -3.69 19.03
CA GLU A 89 12.35 -4.89 19.41
C GLU A 89 12.06 -6.05 18.45
N ASP A 90 12.98 -7.00 18.39
CA ASP A 90 12.83 -8.23 17.62
C ASP A 90 11.59 -8.99 18.10
N GLY A 91 10.76 -9.43 17.15
CA GLY A 91 9.57 -10.22 17.46
C GLY A 91 8.56 -9.51 18.36
N SER A 92 8.43 -8.18 18.28
CA SER A 92 7.49 -7.41 19.12
C SER A 92 6.15 -7.13 18.43
N LEU A 93 6.08 -7.14 17.09
CA LEU A 93 4.89 -6.78 16.31
C LEU A 93 4.11 -8.00 15.83
N GLY A 94 2.78 -7.87 15.81
CA GLY A 94 1.86 -8.84 15.22
C GLY A 94 1.64 -8.62 13.72
N ALA A 95 1.58 -7.36 13.28
CA ALA A 95 1.43 -7.05 11.86
C ALA A 95 2.10 -5.74 11.47
N LEU A 96 2.55 -5.71 10.21
CA LEU A 96 2.94 -4.51 9.47
C LEU A 96 1.99 -4.34 8.29
N VAL A 97 1.37 -3.17 8.16
CA VAL A 97 0.46 -2.83 7.06
C VAL A 97 1.12 -1.76 6.19
N LEU A 98 1.13 -1.99 4.88
CA LEU A 98 1.52 -0.99 3.88
C LEU A 98 0.34 -0.75 2.94
N PHE A 99 -0.06 0.50 2.84
CA PHE A 99 -1.10 0.91 1.92
C PHE A 99 -0.58 2.04 1.03
N ASP A 100 -0.23 1.72 -0.21
CA ASP A 100 0.47 2.63 -1.15
C ASP A 100 1.82 3.13 -0.60
N VAL A 101 2.67 2.23 -0.09
CA VAL A 101 3.95 2.58 0.54
C VAL A 101 5.14 1.84 -0.04
N LEU A 102 5.02 0.55 -0.32
CA LEU A 102 6.17 -0.26 -0.77
C LEU A 102 6.86 0.32 -2.00
N HIS A 103 6.07 0.88 -2.92
CA HIS A 103 6.58 1.46 -4.16
C HIS A 103 7.28 2.82 -3.99
N HIS A 104 7.17 3.44 -2.81
CA HIS A 104 7.89 4.64 -2.42
C HIS A 104 9.20 4.34 -1.67
N LEU A 105 9.37 3.13 -1.15
CA LEU A 105 10.56 2.79 -0.36
C LEU A 105 11.82 2.79 -1.25
N PRO A 106 12.88 3.52 -0.87
CA PRO A 106 14.17 3.48 -1.57
C PRO A 106 14.77 2.07 -1.62
N HIS A 107 14.64 1.31 -0.53
CA HIS A 107 15.25 -0.01 -0.36
C HIS A 107 14.23 -1.05 0.14
N PRO A 108 13.31 -1.56 -0.69
CA PRO A 108 12.30 -2.54 -0.26
C PRO A 108 12.89 -3.77 0.44
N ALA A 109 14.11 -4.15 0.07
CA ALA A 109 14.82 -5.26 0.72
C ALA A 109 15.19 -4.98 2.20
N ARG A 110 15.47 -3.72 2.56
CA ARG A 110 15.71 -3.33 3.97
C ARG A 110 14.43 -3.40 4.78
N PHE A 111 13.32 -2.92 4.21
CA PHE A 111 12.02 -3.09 4.83
C PHE A 111 11.68 -4.56 5.08
N LEU A 112 11.93 -5.46 4.11
CA LEU A 112 11.69 -6.89 4.30
C LEU A 112 12.58 -7.49 5.40
N ALA A 113 13.82 -7.01 5.55
CA ALA A 113 14.69 -7.42 6.66
C ALA A 113 14.15 -6.93 8.02
N GLU A 114 13.65 -5.70 8.10
CA GLU A 114 13.00 -5.17 9.29
C GLU A 114 11.70 -5.93 9.63
N ALA A 115 10.92 -6.31 8.61
CA ALA A 115 9.73 -7.15 8.80
C ALA A 115 10.09 -8.53 9.37
N VAL A 116 11.17 -9.17 8.88
CA VAL A 116 11.70 -10.41 9.47
C VAL A 116 12.08 -10.21 10.92
N ARG A 117 12.75 -9.11 11.24
CA ARG A 117 13.26 -8.86 12.59
C ARG A 117 12.14 -8.55 13.58
N THR A 118 11.22 -7.66 13.20
CA THR A 118 10.23 -7.09 14.15
C THR A 118 8.97 -7.92 14.31
N LEU A 119 8.57 -8.69 13.30
CA LEU A 119 7.38 -9.54 13.38
C LEU A 119 7.63 -10.76 14.26
N ARG A 120 6.62 -11.15 15.04
CA ARG A 120 6.57 -12.45 15.71
C ARG A 120 6.38 -13.59 14.71
N PRO A 121 6.78 -14.82 15.01
CA PRO A 121 6.34 -16.01 14.25
C PRO A 121 4.79 -16.01 14.13
N GLY A 122 4.28 -16.21 12.90
CA GLY A 122 2.85 -16.05 12.58
C GLY A 122 2.39 -14.62 12.33
N GLY A 123 3.24 -13.61 12.62
CA GLY A 123 2.97 -12.21 12.28
C GLY A 123 2.99 -11.97 10.77
N ARG A 124 2.33 -10.91 10.31
CA ARG A 124 2.10 -10.69 8.88
C ARG A 124 2.50 -9.30 8.41
N VAL A 125 3.09 -9.25 7.20
CA VAL A 125 3.06 -8.05 6.36
C VAL A 125 1.84 -8.14 5.47
N VAL A 126 0.95 -7.13 5.53
CA VAL A 126 -0.23 -7.02 4.67
C VAL A 126 -0.08 -5.77 3.80
N MET A 127 0.04 -5.97 2.50
CA MET A 127 0.33 -4.89 1.55
C MET A 127 -0.84 -4.71 0.57
N CYS A 128 -1.41 -3.50 0.52
CA CYS A 128 -2.36 -3.07 -0.50
C CYS A 128 -1.66 -2.08 -1.42
N GLU A 129 -1.29 -2.51 -2.62
CA GLU A 129 -0.33 -1.81 -3.47
C GLU A 129 -0.79 -1.76 -4.94
N PRO A 130 -0.18 -0.91 -5.77
CA PRO A 130 -0.39 -0.93 -7.22
C PRO A 130 -0.07 -2.28 -7.84
N TYR A 131 -0.91 -2.69 -8.80
CA TYR A 131 -0.67 -3.85 -9.64
C TYR A 131 -0.57 -3.45 -11.10
N VAL A 132 0.56 -3.79 -11.74
CA VAL A 132 0.79 -3.50 -13.15
C VAL A 132 0.26 -4.64 -14.01
N SER A 133 -0.95 -4.45 -14.54
CA SER A 133 -1.61 -5.29 -15.54
C SER A 133 -1.42 -4.71 -16.95
N PRO A 134 -1.81 -5.44 -18.02
CA PRO A 134 -1.82 -4.88 -19.38
C PRO A 134 -2.66 -3.60 -19.52
N VAL A 135 -3.78 -3.48 -18.79
CA VAL A 135 -4.66 -2.29 -18.85
C VAL A 135 -4.17 -1.18 -17.93
N SER A 136 -3.65 -1.49 -16.75
CA SER A 136 -3.16 -0.46 -15.82
C SER A 136 -1.79 0.11 -16.23
N TYR A 137 -0.97 -0.67 -16.96
CA TYR A 137 0.36 -0.22 -17.38
C TYR A 137 0.37 1.11 -18.14
N PRO A 138 -0.43 1.31 -19.21
CA PRO A 138 -0.46 2.59 -19.91
C PRO A 138 -0.97 3.74 -19.02
N VAL A 139 -1.87 3.46 -18.08
CA VAL A 139 -2.35 4.49 -17.14
C VAL A 139 -1.23 4.89 -16.18
N TYR A 140 -0.55 3.94 -15.56
CA TYR A 140 0.58 4.21 -14.68
C TYR A 140 1.78 4.82 -15.42
N ARG A 141 2.02 4.41 -16.66
CA ARG A 141 3.19 4.87 -17.42
C ARG A 141 3.04 6.26 -18.00
N PHE A 142 1.83 6.67 -18.41
CA PHE A 142 1.61 7.87 -19.22
C PHE A 142 0.63 8.89 -18.62
N ILE A 143 -0.16 8.50 -17.62
CA ILE A 143 -1.22 9.36 -17.05
C ILE A 143 -0.97 9.65 -15.57
N HIS A 144 -0.41 8.67 -14.83
CA HIS A 144 -0.10 8.83 -13.40
C HIS A 144 1.12 9.73 -13.20
N GLU A 145 1.15 10.48 -12.09
CA GLU A 145 2.26 11.38 -11.77
C GLU A 145 3.55 10.63 -11.42
N GLU A 146 3.41 9.46 -10.80
CA GLU A 146 4.54 8.65 -10.41
C GLU A 146 5.02 7.74 -11.53
N ARG A 147 6.31 7.46 -11.51
CA ARG A 147 6.99 6.59 -12.48
C ARG A 147 6.44 5.16 -12.44
N CYS A 148 6.37 4.50 -13.61
CA CYS A 148 6.16 3.07 -13.74
C CYS A 148 7.25 2.46 -14.62
N ASP A 149 8.33 2.01 -14.00
CA ASP A 149 9.50 1.41 -14.67
C ASP A 149 9.59 -0.07 -14.32
N MET A 150 9.28 -0.92 -15.30
CA MET A 150 9.28 -2.39 -15.17
C MET A 150 10.68 -3.02 -15.31
N SER A 151 11.72 -2.21 -15.58
CA SER A 151 13.08 -2.72 -15.79
C SER A 151 13.92 -2.76 -14.51
N VAL A 152 13.45 -2.17 -13.41
CA VAL A 152 14.20 -2.12 -12.16
C VAL A 152 14.22 -3.47 -11.45
N ASP A 153 15.26 -3.71 -10.67
CA ASP A 153 15.32 -4.82 -9.72
C ASP A 153 14.72 -4.37 -8.38
N PRO A 154 13.55 -4.91 -7.94
CA PRO A 154 12.90 -4.49 -6.71
C PRO A 154 13.66 -4.89 -5.44
N LEU A 155 14.66 -5.78 -5.55
CA LEU A 155 15.51 -6.24 -4.45
C LEU A 155 16.92 -5.64 -4.49
N ALA A 156 17.21 -4.76 -5.46
CA ALA A 156 18.49 -4.04 -5.53
C ALA A 156 18.66 -3.13 -4.31
N GLU A 157 19.92 -2.75 -4.04
CA GLU A 157 20.25 -1.87 -2.91
C GLU A 157 19.64 -0.47 -3.05
N ALA A 158 19.29 -0.05 -4.27
CA ALA A 158 18.58 1.20 -4.56
C ALA A 158 17.52 0.95 -5.64
N ALA A 159 16.45 0.25 -5.28
CA ALA A 159 15.36 -0.08 -6.22
C ALA A 159 14.37 1.07 -6.39
N GLY A 160 14.14 1.85 -5.34
CA GLY A 160 13.20 2.96 -5.30
C GLY A 160 13.80 4.31 -5.65
N THR A 161 12.99 5.34 -5.53
CA THR A 161 13.38 6.74 -5.64
C THR A 161 13.62 7.30 -4.24
N GLY A 162 14.78 7.90 -3.99
CA GLY A 162 15.09 8.52 -2.70
C GLY A 162 14.78 10.01 -2.70
N GLY A 163 14.32 10.55 -1.55
CA GLY A 163 14.25 11.99 -1.32
C GLY A 163 12.87 12.55 -1.06
N ASP A 164 11.94 12.47 -2.01
CA ASP A 164 10.54 12.90 -1.81
C ASP A 164 9.66 11.69 -1.44
N PRO A 165 8.93 11.71 -0.29
CA PRO A 165 8.04 10.60 0.11
C PRO A 165 6.91 10.30 -0.87
N PHE A 166 6.63 11.21 -1.82
CA PHE A 166 5.63 11.02 -2.88
C PHE A 166 6.23 10.64 -4.23
N GLU A 167 7.54 10.49 -4.32
CA GLU A 167 8.17 9.89 -5.50
C GLU A 167 8.22 8.38 -5.32
N GLY A 168 7.66 7.65 -6.28
CA GLY A 168 7.59 6.20 -6.24
C GLY A 168 7.81 5.55 -7.60
N ASN A 169 7.87 4.22 -7.59
CA ASN A 169 7.81 3.43 -8.81
C ASN A 169 6.68 2.40 -8.68
N GLN A 170 5.55 2.67 -9.31
CA GLN A 170 4.34 1.84 -9.30
C GLN A 170 4.58 0.37 -9.69
N ALA A 171 5.72 0.07 -10.34
CA ALA A 171 6.07 -1.28 -10.77
C ALA A 171 6.64 -2.16 -9.65
N ILE A 172 7.26 -1.58 -8.61
CA ILE A 172 7.98 -2.30 -7.55
C ILE A 172 7.17 -3.45 -6.93
N PRO A 173 5.91 -3.25 -6.49
CA PRO A 173 5.14 -4.32 -5.85
C PRO A 173 4.87 -5.49 -6.80
N THR A 174 4.54 -5.19 -8.07
CA THR A 174 4.33 -6.21 -9.09
C THR A 174 5.60 -7.00 -9.40
N LEU A 175 6.74 -6.30 -9.51
CA LEU A 175 8.05 -6.92 -9.76
C LEU A 175 8.49 -7.79 -8.59
N LEU A 176 8.28 -7.34 -7.34
CA LEU A 176 8.59 -8.12 -6.15
C LEU A 176 7.85 -9.46 -6.14
N LEU A 177 6.54 -9.44 -6.43
CA LEU A 177 5.72 -10.65 -6.46
C LEU A 177 6.01 -11.56 -7.65
N ARG A 178 6.47 -11.03 -8.78
CA ARG A 178 6.97 -11.86 -9.90
C ARG A 178 8.23 -12.63 -9.52
N ARG A 179 9.03 -12.11 -8.58
CA ARG A 179 10.24 -12.72 -8.05
C ARG A 179 10.03 -13.40 -6.69
N ARG A 180 8.83 -13.90 -6.42
CA ARG A 180 8.46 -14.48 -5.12
C ARG A 180 9.46 -15.52 -4.61
N GLU A 181 9.96 -16.41 -5.48
CA GLU A 181 10.95 -17.43 -5.13
C GLU A 181 12.30 -16.82 -4.71
N GLU A 182 12.67 -15.68 -5.30
CA GLU A 182 13.86 -14.95 -4.90
C GLU A 182 13.66 -14.23 -3.56
N VAL A 183 12.47 -13.66 -3.33
CA VAL A 183 12.10 -13.06 -2.03
C VAL A 183 12.17 -14.12 -0.93
N GLU A 184 11.53 -15.28 -1.11
CA GLU A 184 11.52 -16.37 -0.13
C GLU A 184 12.92 -16.99 0.08
N ARG A 185 13.75 -17.03 -0.97
CA ARG A 185 15.16 -17.48 -0.83
C ARG A 185 16.01 -16.47 -0.07
N ARG A 186 15.83 -15.15 -0.29
CA ARG A 186 16.59 -14.09 0.38
C ARG A 186 16.12 -13.86 1.81
N PHE A 187 14.84 -14.06 2.06
CA PHE A 187 14.18 -13.91 3.35
C PHE A 187 13.44 -15.20 3.73
N PRO A 188 14.16 -16.29 4.07
CA PRO A 188 13.56 -17.60 4.29
C PRO A 188 12.58 -17.67 5.46
N GLN A 189 12.57 -16.66 6.33
CA GLN A 189 11.59 -16.51 7.41
C GLN A 189 10.27 -15.86 6.94
N LEU A 190 10.19 -15.33 5.70
CA LEU A 190 8.96 -14.77 5.14
C LEU A 190 8.43 -15.68 4.04
N ARG A 191 7.17 -16.10 4.16
CA ARG A 191 6.46 -16.86 3.14
C ARG A 191 5.34 -16.01 2.55
N ILE A 192 5.17 -16.00 1.24
CA ILE A 192 4.02 -15.38 0.60
C ILE A 192 2.79 -16.27 0.84
N ALA A 193 2.00 -15.90 1.85
CA ALA A 193 0.84 -16.65 2.33
C ALA A 193 -0.44 -16.37 1.53
N GLY A 194 -0.52 -15.22 0.85
CA GLY A 194 -1.70 -14.84 0.07
C GLY A 194 -1.41 -13.78 -0.97
N PHE A 195 -2.18 -13.83 -2.06
CA PHE A 195 -2.13 -12.84 -3.12
C PHE A 195 -3.47 -12.74 -3.85
N GLN A 196 -3.98 -11.53 -4.02
CA GLN A 196 -5.23 -11.22 -4.70
C GLN A 196 -5.07 -9.95 -5.55
N ARG A 197 -5.59 -9.96 -6.78
CA ARG A 197 -5.72 -8.78 -7.63
C ARG A 197 -7.14 -8.27 -7.57
N PHE A 198 -7.30 -6.96 -7.66
CA PHE A 198 -8.62 -6.33 -7.62
C PHE A 198 -8.59 -4.92 -8.22
N ALA A 199 -9.72 -4.19 -8.12
CA ALA A 199 -9.89 -2.82 -8.61
C ALA A 199 -9.58 -2.70 -10.11
N GLY A 200 -10.58 -2.80 -10.91
CA GLY A 200 -10.52 -2.58 -12.35
C GLY A 200 -10.78 -1.11 -12.71
N LEU A 201 -11.65 -0.89 -13.68
CA LEU A 201 -11.93 0.44 -14.24
C LEU A 201 -12.66 1.38 -13.29
N ALA A 202 -13.36 0.86 -12.27
CA ALA A 202 -14.03 1.68 -11.25
C ALA A 202 -13.02 2.54 -10.47
N TYR A 203 -11.78 2.05 -10.28
CA TYR A 203 -10.74 2.81 -9.60
C TYR A 203 -10.31 4.06 -10.40
N PRO A 204 -9.77 3.99 -11.62
CA PRO A 204 -9.45 5.20 -12.37
C PRO A 204 -10.68 6.06 -12.67
N ALA A 205 -11.87 5.48 -12.81
CA ALA A 205 -13.11 6.23 -13.00
C ALA A 205 -13.57 6.99 -11.73
N SER A 206 -13.05 6.68 -10.56
CA SER A 206 -13.31 7.45 -9.33
C SER A 206 -12.65 8.83 -9.35
N GLY A 207 -11.58 9.00 -10.13
CA GLY A 207 -10.80 10.23 -10.18
C GLY A 207 -9.71 10.33 -9.10
N GLY A 208 -9.65 9.41 -8.14
CA GLY A 208 -8.67 9.42 -7.04
C GLY A 208 -8.72 10.70 -6.20
N PHE A 209 -7.60 11.10 -5.61
CA PHE A 209 -7.50 12.30 -4.77
C PHE A 209 -7.49 13.63 -5.56
N GLY A 210 -7.28 13.58 -6.87
CA GLY A 210 -7.05 14.80 -7.66
C GLY A 210 -8.23 15.25 -8.51
N ARG A 211 -9.23 14.42 -8.73
CA ARG A 211 -10.32 14.70 -9.68
C ARG A 211 -11.67 14.18 -9.16
N ARG A 212 -12.75 14.78 -9.63
CA ARG A 212 -14.09 14.26 -9.39
C ARG A 212 -14.30 12.96 -10.17
N THR A 213 -15.20 12.09 -9.66
CA THR A 213 -15.66 10.88 -10.32
C THR A 213 -16.07 11.14 -11.77
N LEU A 214 -15.52 10.38 -12.71
CA LEU A 214 -15.74 10.54 -14.17
C LEU A 214 -17.15 10.11 -14.60
N LEU A 215 -17.84 9.34 -13.78
CA LEU A 215 -19.18 8.83 -14.02
C LEU A 215 -20.15 9.36 -12.97
N PRO A 216 -21.46 9.50 -13.31
CA PRO A 216 -22.48 9.68 -12.29
C PRO A 216 -22.41 8.57 -11.25
N MET A 217 -22.56 8.94 -9.95
CA MET A 217 -22.34 8.01 -8.83
C MET A 217 -23.13 6.70 -8.95
N ARG A 218 -24.35 6.73 -9.49
CA ARG A 218 -25.15 5.51 -9.72
C ARG A 218 -24.49 4.54 -10.72
N LEU A 219 -23.94 5.06 -11.82
CA LEU A 219 -23.25 4.27 -12.84
C LEU A 219 -21.90 3.76 -12.31
N TRP A 220 -21.20 4.59 -11.57
CA TRP A 220 -19.94 4.19 -10.94
C TRP A 220 -20.14 3.06 -9.91
N LYS A 221 -21.19 3.14 -9.06
CA LYS A 221 -21.55 2.07 -8.11
C LYS A 221 -21.95 0.78 -8.85
N ALA A 222 -22.66 0.89 -9.99
CA ALA A 222 -23.00 -0.28 -10.81
C ALA A 222 -21.75 -0.93 -11.40
N LEU A 223 -20.80 -0.14 -11.92
CA LEU A 223 -19.51 -0.64 -12.41
C LEU A 223 -18.74 -1.37 -11.30
N LEU A 224 -18.64 -0.77 -10.11
CA LEU A 224 -17.99 -1.38 -8.96
C LEU A 224 -18.65 -2.72 -8.57
N ALA A 225 -19.99 -2.77 -8.56
CA ALA A 225 -20.73 -3.99 -8.25
C ALA A 225 -20.56 -5.10 -9.31
N ILE A 226 -20.31 -4.74 -10.57
CA ILE A 226 -19.93 -5.70 -11.62
C ILE A 226 -18.52 -6.24 -11.36
N GLU A 227 -17.57 -5.35 -11.08
CA GLU A 227 -16.19 -5.76 -10.79
C GLU A 227 -16.09 -6.70 -9.58
N ASP A 228 -16.91 -6.52 -8.55
CA ASP A 228 -16.97 -7.41 -7.39
C ASP A 228 -17.27 -8.87 -7.71
N ARG A 229 -17.90 -9.12 -8.85
CA ARG A 229 -18.27 -10.46 -9.29
C ARG A 229 -17.25 -11.09 -10.24
N LEU A 230 -16.25 -10.32 -10.66
CA LEU A 230 -15.24 -10.81 -11.59
C LEU A 230 -14.24 -11.71 -10.86
N PRO A 231 -13.83 -12.82 -11.47
CA PRO A 231 -12.79 -13.68 -10.90
C PRO A 231 -11.41 -13.03 -11.01
N ASP A 232 -10.48 -13.40 -10.11
CA ASP A 232 -9.06 -12.93 -10.10
C ASP A 232 -8.41 -13.04 -11.49
N ALA A 233 -8.76 -14.05 -12.29
CA ALA A 233 -8.23 -14.23 -13.62
C ALA A 233 -8.47 -13.03 -14.55
N VAL A 234 -9.60 -12.32 -14.41
CA VAL A 234 -9.89 -11.09 -15.17
C VAL A 234 -8.99 -9.97 -14.70
N PHE A 235 -8.75 -9.84 -13.39
CA PHE A 235 -7.89 -8.80 -12.83
C PHE A 235 -6.39 -8.98 -13.19
N ARG A 236 -5.98 -10.15 -13.69
CA ARG A 236 -4.66 -10.28 -14.34
C ARG A 236 -4.51 -9.35 -15.53
N LEU A 237 -5.60 -9.04 -16.23
CA LEU A 237 -5.61 -8.18 -17.41
C LEU A 237 -5.97 -6.73 -17.10
N ILE A 238 -6.94 -6.49 -16.21
CA ILE A 238 -7.51 -5.17 -15.97
C ILE A 238 -7.27 -4.60 -14.57
N GLY A 239 -6.65 -5.38 -13.67
CA GLY A 239 -6.45 -4.97 -12.27
C GLY A 239 -5.47 -3.81 -12.13
N PHE A 240 -5.79 -2.90 -11.23
CA PHE A 240 -4.94 -1.78 -10.83
C PHE A 240 -4.33 -1.97 -9.44
N ARG A 241 -4.92 -2.86 -8.64
CA ARG A 241 -4.53 -3.04 -7.25
C ARG A 241 -4.28 -4.51 -6.94
N MET A 242 -3.46 -4.71 -5.91
CA MET A 242 -3.24 -6.02 -5.34
C MET A 242 -3.22 -5.97 -3.82
N LEU A 243 -3.58 -7.07 -3.21
CA LEU A 243 -3.37 -7.36 -1.80
C LEU A 243 -2.40 -8.54 -1.72
N ALA A 244 -1.30 -8.36 -1.02
CA ALA A 244 -0.32 -9.41 -0.78
C ALA A 244 -0.11 -9.58 0.72
N VAL A 245 0.07 -10.83 1.15
CA VAL A 245 0.32 -11.20 2.54
C VAL A 245 1.60 -12.01 2.60
N LEU A 246 2.57 -11.52 3.38
CA LEU A 246 3.75 -12.29 3.76
C LEU A 246 3.62 -12.67 5.23
N GLU A 247 3.88 -13.91 5.57
CA GLU A 247 3.77 -14.43 6.94
C GLU A 247 5.17 -14.85 7.44
N ARG A 248 5.50 -14.38 8.64
CA ARG A 248 6.72 -14.77 9.35
C ARG A 248 6.58 -16.21 9.87
N GLN A 249 7.50 -17.08 9.43
CA GLN A 249 7.57 -18.47 9.88
C GLN A 249 8.26 -18.61 11.23
#